data_da5f9d6809c3e17ebfa36ff2693659db
#
_entry.id   da5f9d6809c3e17ebfa36ff2693659db
#
_cell.length_a   1.000
_cell.length_b   1.000
_cell.length_c   1.000
_cell.angle_alpha   90.00
_cell.angle_beta   90.00
_cell.angle_gamma   90.00
#
_symmetry.space_group_name_H-M   'P 1'
#
loop_
_entity.id
_entity.type
_entity.pdbx_description
1 polymer ?
#
loop_
_entity_poly.entity_id
_entity_poly.type
_entity_poly.pdbx_seq_one_letter_code
_entity_poly.pdbx_strand_id
1 'polypeptide(L)'
;MKLLGAPLSPFVRKAVIVAAEKNLDYEYDPRPSPLGWPEDFEKINPLKRIPALLPDADKPDFAINDSSAICAYFEKLQPEPALYPSAAEAYGRALWLEEVADTELANKVGMLVFRPVFFNLAAGKPADIAQNPKSPCGVCIIRYSS
;
A
#
# COMPACT_ATOMS: atom_id res chain seq x y z
N MET A 1 -5.80 1.16 -18.12
CA MET A 1 -5.71 1.55 -16.70
C MET A 1 -4.28 1.96 -16.35
N LYS A 2 -4.11 2.84 -15.35
CA LYS A 2 -2.77 3.21 -14.86
C LYS A 2 -2.73 3.17 -13.33
N LEU A 3 -1.83 2.37 -12.77
CA LEU A 3 -1.60 2.26 -11.32
C LEU A 3 -0.38 3.07 -10.92
N LEU A 4 -0.54 3.94 -9.92
CA LEU A 4 0.49 4.87 -9.46
C LEU A 4 0.88 4.57 -8.02
N GLY A 5 2.18 4.53 -7.74
CA GLY A 5 2.71 4.43 -6.38
C GLY A 5 3.99 3.65 -6.26
N ALA A 6 4.80 4.00 -5.26
CA ALA A 6 6.09 3.37 -5.02
C ALA A 6 5.97 1.89 -4.60
N PRO A 7 6.80 0.97 -5.13
CA PRO A 7 6.68 -0.47 -4.91
C PRO A 7 7.02 -0.91 -3.47
N LEU A 8 7.60 -0.04 -2.66
CA LEU A 8 7.86 -0.32 -1.24
C LEU A 8 6.61 -0.18 -0.36
N SER A 9 5.55 0.49 -0.85
CA SER A 9 4.30 0.62 -0.12
C SER A 9 3.57 -0.72 -0.04
N PRO A 10 3.19 -1.20 1.15
CA PRO A 10 2.40 -2.43 1.27
C PRO A 10 1.03 -2.30 0.60
N PHE A 11 0.44 -1.12 0.61
CA PHE A 11 -0.83 -0.81 -0.04
C PHE A 11 -0.75 -0.89 -1.57
N VAL A 12 0.37 -0.40 -2.15
CA VAL A 12 0.65 -0.55 -3.59
C VAL A 12 0.84 -2.01 -3.95
N ARG A 13 1.60 -2.76 -3.14
CA ARG A 13 1.82 -4.20 -3.35
C ARG A 13 0.52 -4.98 -3.31
N LYS A 14 -0.41 -4.66 -2.40
CA LYS A 14 -1.74 -5.27 -2.34
C LYS A 14 -2.45 -5.14 -3.69
N ALA A 15 -2.55 -3.93 -4.23
CA ALA A 15 -3.18 -3.70 -5.53
C ALA A 15 -2.45 -4.42 -6.69
N VAL A 16 -1.11 -4.41 -6.69
CA VAL A 16 -0.30 -5.11 -7.71
C VAL A 16 -0.53 -6.62 -7.67
N ILE A 17 -0.58 -7.22 -6.48
CA ILE A 17 -0.82 -8.66 -6.32
C ILE A 17 -2.22 -9.01 -6.83
N VAL A 18 -3.25 -8.26 -6.44
CA VAL A 18 -4.62 -8.50 -6.91
C VAL A 18 -4.73 -8.36 -8.42
N ALA A 19 -4.10 -7.34 -9.01
CA ALA A 19 -4.07 -7.18 -10.46
C ALA A 19 -3.39 -8.37 -11.16
N ALA A 20 -2.29 -8.87 -10.60
CA ALA A 20 -1.57 -10.03 -11.14
C ALA A 20 -2.40 -11.32 -11.05
N GLU A 21 -3.03 -11.61 -9.90
CA GLU A 21 -3.89 -12.77 -9.72
C GLU A 21 -5.09 -12.78 -10.68
N LYS A 22 -5.55 -11.59 -11.06
CA LYS A 22 -6.65 -11.40 -12.00
C LYS A 22 -6.22 -11.26 -13.46
N ASN A 23 -4.92 -11.37 -13.76
CA ASN A 23 -4.34 -11.18 -15.09
C ASN A 23 -4.78 -9.85 -15.75
N LEU A 24 -4.81 -8.77 -14.98
CA LEU A 24 -5.18 -7.45 -15.47
C LEU A 24 -3.97 -6.74 -16.08
N ASP A 25 -4.16 -6.18 -17.27
CA ASP A 25 -3.16 -5.33 -17.91
C ASP A 25 -3.30 -3.86 -17.46
N TYR A 26 -2.21 -3.25 -17.05
CA TYR A 26 -2.16 -1.84 -16.63
C TYR A 26 -0.77 -1.24 -16.86
N GLU A 27 -0.73 0.06 -17.08
CA GLU A 27 0.49 0.85 -17.00
C GLU A 27 0.86 1.07 -15.53
N TYR A 28 2.14 0.92 -15.18
CA TYR A 28 2.61 1.12 -13.82
C TYR A 28 3.54 2.32 -13.72
N ASP A 29 3.21 3.29 -12.84
CA ASP A 29 4.05 4.44 -12.53
C ASP A 29 4.54 4.39 -11.08
N PRO A 30 5.81 4.00 -10.84
CA PRO A 30 6.36 3.87 -9.49
C PRO A 30 6.79 5.19 -8.84
N ARG A 31 6.75 6.32 -9.56
CA ARG A 31 7.30 7.61 -9.11
C ARG A 31 6.59 8.21 -7.90
N PRO A 32 5.25 8.18 -7.78
CA PRO A 32 4.58 8.77 -6.62
C PRO A 32 4.98 8.07 -5.33
N SER A 33 5.54 8.83 -4.39
CA SER A 33 5.94 8.31 -3.08
C SER A 33 6.00 9.43 -2.03
N PRO A 34 5.96 9.10 -0.74
CA PRO A 34 6.20 10.08 0.32
C PRO A 34 7.60 10.72 0.30
N LEU A 35 8.53 10.20 -0.49
CA LEU A 35 9.87 10.76 -0.69
C LEU A 35 9.92 11.76 -1.86
N GLY A 36 8.91 11.78 -2.73
CA GLY A 36 8.81 12.70 -3.85
C GLY A 36 7.50 12.50 -4.59
N TRP A 37 6.76 13.58 -4.76
CA TRP A 37 5.50 13.59 -5.47
C TRP A 37 5.71 14.19 -6.86
N PRO A 38 5.22 13.55 -7.94
CA PRO A 38 5.18 14.17 -9.25
C PRO A 38 4.39 15.47 -9.21
N GLU A 39 4.77 16.42 -10.06
CA GLU A 39 3.97 17.60 -10.31
C GLU A 39 2.56 17.18 -10.69
N ASP A 40 1.56 17.89 -10.20
CA ASP A 40 0.15 17.59 -10.45
C ASP A 40 -0.43 16.31 -9.81
N PHE A 41 0.35 15.53 -9.04
CA PHE A 41 -0.20 14.36 -8.37
C PHE A 41 -1.37 14.70 -7.43
N GLU A 42 -1.38 15.91 -6.87
CA GLU A 42 -2.50 16.42 -6.06
C GLU A 42 -3.83 16.49 -6.82
N LYS A 43 -3.78 16.66 -8.14
CA LYS A 43 -4.99 16.64 -8.98
C LYS A 43 -5.58 15.22 -9.08
N ILE A 44 -4.73 14.19 -9.01
CA ILE A 44 -5.13 12.79 -9.00
C ILE A 44 -5.57 12.36 -7.60
N ASN A 45 -4.76 12.68 -6.59
CA ASN A 45 -5.04 12.35 -5.20
C ASN A 45 -4.73 13.53 -4.27
N PRO A 46 -5.74 14.32 -3.89
CA PRO A 46 -5.57 15.47 -2.99
C PRO A 46 -5.00 15.11 -1.61
N LEU A 47 -5.16 13.84 -1.18
CA LEU A 47 -4.63 13.37 0.11
C LEU A 47 -3.16 12.98 0.03
N LYS A 48 -2.52 13.01 -1.15
CA LYS A 48 -1.14 12.57 -1.36
C LYS A 48 -0.87 11.19 -0.74
N ARG A 49 -1.69 10.22 -1.10
CA ARG A 49 -1.54 8.82 -0.69
C ARG A 49 -1.35 7.91 -1.91
N ILE A 50 -0.74 6.79 -1.69
CA ILE A 50 -0.56 5.73 -2.68
C ILE A 50 -1.07 4.38 -2.13
N PRO A 51 -1.62 3.52 -3.00
CA PRO A 51 -1.77 3.65 -4.45
C PRO A 51 -2.85 4.62 -4.90
N ALA A 52 -2.77 5.05 -6.16
CA ALA A 52 -3.85 5.64 -6.91
C ALA A 52 -4.04 4.86 -8.22
N LEU A 53 -5.27 4.60 -8.61
CA LEU A 53 -5.63 3.96 -9.89
C LEU A 53 -6.40 4.95 -10.75
N LEU A 54 -5.96 5.12 -11.98
CA LEU A 54 -6.74 5.73 -13.05
C LEU A 54 -7.34 4.61 -13.92
N PRO A 55 -8.64 4.31 -13.79
CA PRO A 55 -9.30 3.29 -14.61
C PRO A 55 -9.23 3.59 -16.11
N ASP A 56 -9.26 4.87 -16.45
CA ASP A 56 -9.06 5.39 -17.80
C ASP A 56 -7.96 6.46 -17.72
N ALA A 57 -6.81 6.19 -18.34
CA ALA A 57 -5.68 7.11 -18.33
C ALA A 57 -5.97 8.44 -19.04
N ASP A 58 -6.94 8.44 -19.97
CA ASP A 58 -7.37 9.61 -20.71
C ASP A 58 -8.39 10.47 -19.92
N LYS A 59 -8.88 9.95 -18.78
CA LYS A 59 -9.81 10.64 -17.89
C LYS A 59 -9.25 10.76 -16.48
N PRO A 60 -8.24 11.62 -16.27
CA PRO A 60 -7.55 11.75 -14.99
C PRO A 60 -8.44 12.27 -13.84
N ASP A 61 -9.59 12.86 -14.16
CA ASP A 61 -10.55 13.37 -13.18
C ASP A 61 -11.26 12.27 -12.38
N PHE A 62 -11.18 11.01 -12.83
CA PHE A 62 -11.70 9.88 -12.11
C PHE A 62 -10.57 8.95 -11.64
N ALA A 63 -10.19 9.08 -10.39
CA ALA A 63 -9.19 8.24 -9.74
C ALA A 63 -9.78 7.48 -8.55
N ILE A 64 -9.30 6.25 -8.33
CA ILE A 64 -9.58 5.45 -7.13
C ILE A 64 -8.33 5.52 -6.25
N ASN A 65 -8.45 6.16 -5.09
CA ASN A 65 -7.32 6.58 -4.25
C ASN A 65 -7.20 5.81 -2.92
N ASP A 66 -7.64 4.56 -2.93
CA ASP A 66 -7.55 3.66 -1.78
C ASP A 66 -7.30 2.23 -2.23
N SER A 67 -6.42 1.50 -1.51
CA SER A 67 -6.01 0.15 -1.93
C SER A 67 -7.14 -0.87 -1.86
N SER A 68 -7.99 -0.83 -0.84
CA SER A 68 -9.13 -1.74 -0.71
C SER A 68 -10.19 -1.44 -1.77
N ALA A 69 -10.44 -0.14 -2.06
CA ALA A 69 -11.33 0.27 -3.13
C ALA A 69 -10.81 -0.15 -4.51
N ILE A 70 -9.49 -0.08 -4.75
CA ILE A 70 -8.86 -0.58 -5.98
C ILE A 70 -9.03 -2.09 -6.10
N CYS A 71 -8.79 -2.85 -5.04
CA CYS A 71 -8.99 -4.30 -5.04
C CYS A 71 -10.46 -4.67 -5.33
N ALA A 72 -11.41 -3.98 -4.69
CA ALA A 72 -12.84 -4.17 -4.95
C ALA A 72 -13.23 -3.80 -6.39
N TYR A 73 -12.61 -2.76 -6.96
CA TYR A 73 -12.80 -2.41 -8.38
C TYR A 73 -12.28 -3.52 -9.30
N PHE A 74 -11.09 -4.05 -9.04
CA PHE A 74 -10.52 -5.14 -9.82
C PHE A 74 -11.36 -6.42 -9.73
N GLU A 75 -11.94 -6.72 -8.54
CA GLU A 75 -12.85 -7.84 -8.34
C GLU A 75 -14.13 -7.73 -9.19
N LYS A 76 -14.64 -6.51 -9.34
CA LYS A 76 -15.81 -6.24 -10.21
C LYS A 76 -15.46 -6.23 -11.69
N LEU A 77 -14.28 -5.74 -12.05
CA LEU A 77 -13.82 -5.67 -13.43
C LEU A 77 -13.55 -7.07 -14.00
N GLN A 78 -12.91 -7.93 -13.20
CA GLN A 78 -12.57 -9.31 -13.50
C GLN A 78 -13.02 -10.21 -12.33
N PRO A 79 -14.25 -10.75 -12.36
CA PRO A 79 -14.77 -11.56 -11.24
C PRO A 79 -13.99 -12.85 -10.99
N GLU A 80 -13.44 -13.48 -12.04
CA GLU A 80 -12.71 -14.73 -11.94
C GLU A 80 -11.19 -14.55 -12.18
N PRO A 81 -10.33 -15.18 -11.38
CA PRO A 81 -10.66 -15.96 -10.17
C PRO A 81 -11.15 -15.05 -9.04
N ALA A 82 -12.17 -15.50 -8.28
CA ALA A 82 -12.68 -14.75 -7.14
C ALA A 82 -11.65 -14.73 -6.01
N LEU A 83 -11.26 -13.55 -5.55
CA LEU A 83 -10.32 -13.38 -4.44
C LEU A 83 -11.01 -13.11 -3.11
N TYR A 84 -12.28 -12.71 -3.14
CA TYR A 84 -13.11 -12.59 -1.94
C TYR A 84 -14.11 -13.76 -1.87
N PRO A 85 -14.36 -14.31 -0.66
CA PRO A 85 -15.35 -15.37 -0.47
C PRO A 85 -16.77 -14.90 -0.86
N SER A 86 -17.58 -15.80 -1.42
CA SER A 86 -18.98 -15.51 -1.79
C SER A 86 -19.95 -15.55 -0.61
N ALA A 87 -19.66 -16.36 0.43
CA ALA A 87 -20.50 -16.46 1.61
C ALA A 87 -20.39 -15.21 2.49
N ALA A 88 -21.51 -14.64 2.92
CA ALA A 88 -21.56 -13.35 3.62
C ALA A 88 -20.69 -13.30 4.88
N GLU A 89 -20.68 -14.36 5.71
CA GLU A 89 -19.86 -14.43 6.92
C GLU A 89 -18.36 -14.47 6.61
N ALA A 90 -17.97 -15.28 5.63
CA ALA A 90 -16.58 -15.37 5.20
C ALA A 90 -16.11 -14.07 4.53
N TYR A 91 -16.97 -13.44 3.73
CA TYR A 91 -16.70 -12.14 3.11
C TYR A 91 -16.49 -11.05 4.17
N GLY A 92 -17.41 -10.95 5.14
CA GLY A 92 -17.26 -9.98 6.23
C GLY A 92 -15.99 -10.19 7.04
N ARG A 93 -15.61 -11.46 7.28
CA ARG A 93 -14.35 -11.80 7.96
C ARG A 93 -13.12 -11.42 7.12
N ALA A 94 -13.16 -11.64 5.81
CA ALA A 94 -12.08 -11.26 4.90
C ALA A 94 -11.84 -9.74 4.92
N LEU A 95 -12.91 -8.95 4.80
CA LEU A 95 -12.83 -7.50 4.89
C LEU A 95 -12.30 -7.02 6.25
N TRP A 96 -12.77 -7.63 7.35
CA TRP A 96 -12.25 -7.29 8.67
C TRP A 96 -10.74 -7.55 8.79
N LEU A 97 -10.24 -8.68 8.28
CA LEU A 97 -8.81 -8.99 8.29
C LEU A 97 -8.01 -8.03 7.40
N GLU A 98 -8.56 -7.63 6.25
CA GLU A 98 -7.98 -6.61 5.37
C GLU A 98 -7.83 -5.28 6.12
N GLU A 99 -8.89 -4.82 6.78
CA GLU A 99 -8.85 -3.56 7.55
C GLU A 99 -7.87 -3.66 8.75
N VAL A 100 -7.80 -4.79 9.45
CA VAL A 100 -6.80 -4.98 10.51
C VAL A 100 -5.37 -4.90 9.95
N ALA A 101 -5.12 -5.48 8.77
CA ALA A 101 -3.81 -5.38 8.13
C ALA A 101 -3.48 -3.95 7.70
N ASP A 102 -4.43 -3.24 7.12
CA ASP A 102 -4.24 -1.89 6.60
C ASP A 102 -4.14 -0.82 7.71
N THR A 103 -4.84 -0.99 8.82
CA THR A 103 -4.85 -0.01 9.92
C THR A 103 -3.86 -0.38 11.02
N GLU A 104 -4.02 -1.53 11.66
CA GLU A 104 -3.23 -1.90 12.83
C GLU A 104 -1.82 -2.34 12.46
N LEU A 105 -1.70 -3.32 11.54
CA LEU A 105 -0.40 -3.88 11.19
C LEU A 105 0.45 -2.87 10.40
N ALA A 106 -0.11 -2.28 9.34
CA ALA A 106 0.62 -1.34 8.49
C ALA A 106 1.03 -0.07 9.25
N ASN A 107 0.17 0.46 10.14
CA ASN A 107 0.52 1.60 10.97
C ASN A 107 1.63 1.25 11.98
N LYS A 108 1.54 0.12 12.67
CA LYS A 108 2.56 -0.29 13.64
C LYS A 108 3.91 -0.51 12.96
N VAL A 109 3.95 -1.29 11.90
CA VAL A 109 5.18 -1.52 11.14
C VAL A 109 5.70 -0.24 10.50
N GLY A 110 4.81 0.57 9.91
CA GLY A 110 5.15 1.85 9.28
C GLY A 110 5.73 2.85 10.26
N MET A 111 5.11 3.01 11.44
CA MET A 111 5.55 4.00 12.43
C MET A 111 6.76 3.53 13.25
N LEU A 112 6.83 2.25 13.60
CA LEU A 112 7.83 1.73 14.52
C LEU A 112 9.11 1.26 13.84
N VAL A 113 9.01 0.84 12.58
CA VAL A 113 10.14 0.27 11.83
C VAL A 113 10.45 1.08 10.58
N PHE A 114 9.47 1.21 9.68
CA PHE A 114 9.72 1.76 8.36
C PHE A 114 10.14 3.23 8.41
N ARG A 115 9.42 4.08 9.14
CA ARG A 115 9.74 5.53 9.22
C ARG A 115 11.10 5.79 9.87
N PRO A 116 11.39 5.32 11.07
CA PRO A 116 12.66 5.64 11.74
C PRO A 116 13.89 5.04 11.04
N VAL A 117 13.73 3.96 10.31
CA VAL A 117 14.83 3.33 9.57
C VAL A 117 14.92 3.88 8.15
N PHE A 118 13.89 3.64 7.35
CA PHE A 118 13.94 3.87 5.91
C PHE A 118 13.97 5.36 5.54
N PHE A 119 13.11 6.19 6.15
CA PHE A 119 13.10 7.63 5.82
C PHE A 119 14.38 8.33 6.30
N ASN A 120 14.96 7.91 7.43
CA ASN A 120 16.22 8.47 7.88
C ASN A 120 17.35 8.09 6.92
N LEU A 121 17.45 6.83 6.52
CA LEU A 121 18.45 6.39 5.55
C LEU A 121 18.29 7.09 4.19
N ALA A 122 17.06 7.23 3.70
CA ALA A 122 16.78 7.94 2.46
C ALA A 122 17.11 9.44 2.54
N ALA A 123 17.04 10.03 3.73
CA ALA A 123 17.46 11.40 4.00
C ALA A 123 18.97 11.55 4.33
N GLY A 124 19.78 10.49 4.18
CA GLY A 124 21.19 10.47 4.51
C GLY A 124 21.49 10.56 6.02
N LYS A 125 20.49 10.25 6.86
CA LYS A 125 20.62 10.25 8.34
C LYS A 125 20.80 8.83 8.85
N PRO A 126 21.45 8.63 10.00
CA PRO A 126 21.52 7.32 10.64
C PRO A 126 20.12 6.80 10.98
N ALA A 127 19.92 5.48 10.87
CA ALA A 127 18.67 4.86 11.30
C ALA A 127 18.44 5.10 12.79
N ASP A 128 17.29 5.63 13.15
CA ASP A 128 16.93 5.88 14.54
C ASP A 128 16.12 4.71 15.10
N ILE A 129 16.83 3.71 15.60
CA ILE A 129 16.23 2.52 16.19
C ILE A 129 15.97 2.71 17.71
N ALA A 130 16.55 3.76 18.31
CA ALA A 130 16.61 3.92 19.76
C ALA A 130 15.45 4.75 20.37
N GLN A 131 14.67 5.48 19.58
CA GLN A 131 13.70 6.45 20.11
C GLN A 131 12.28 5.94 20.31
N ASN A 132 12.04 4.63 20.40
CA ASN A 132 10.71 4.17 20.80
C ASN A 132 10.71 3.41 22.13
N PRO A 133 10.76 4.12 23.28
CA PRO A 133 10.70 3.49 24.60
C PRO A 133 9.32 2.85 24.92
N LYS A 134 8.35 2.97 24.01
CA LYS A 134 7.00 2.39 24.13
C LYS A 134 6.74 1.21 23.19
N SER A 135 7.78 0.60 22.62
CA SER A 135 7.59 -0.66 21.89
C SER A 135 7.28 -1.77 22.89
N PRO A 136 6.07 -2.33 22.91
CA PRO A 136 5.73 -3.45 23.79
C PRO A 136 6.38 -4.77 23.36
N CYS A 137 7.14 -4.76 22.29
CA CYS A 137 7.89 -5.90 21.80
C CYS A 137 9.37 -5.52 21.78
N GLY A 138 10.12 -6.02 22.75
CA GLY A 138 11.57 -6.01 22.67
C GLY A 138 11.95 -6.66 21.35
N VAL A 139 12.37 -5.85 20.38
CA VAL A 139 12.93 -6.37 19.15
C VAL A 139 14.17 -7.16 19.54
N CYS A 140 14.05 -8.47 19.50
CA CYS A 140 15.17 -9.38 19.63
C CYS A 140 16.09 -9.08 18.43
N ILE A 141 17.10 -8.25 18.65
CA ILE A 141 18.17 -8.02 17.67
C ILE A 141 18.93 -9.33 17.62
N ILE A 142 18.66 -10.16 16.62
CA ILE A 142 19.54 -11.26 16.28
C ILE A 142 20.84 -10.63 15.80
N ARG A 143 21.81 -10.51 16.69
CA ARG A 143 23.19 -10.25 16.31
C ARG A 143 23.69 -11.48 15.58
N TYR A 144 23.82 -11.40 14.29
CA TYR A 144 24.70 -12.28 13.54
C TYR A 144 26.13 -11.88 13.93
N SER A 145 26.75 -12.65 14.80
CA SER A 145 28.21 -12.63 14.98
C SER A 145 28.81 -13.38 13.79
N SER A 146 29.61 -12.64 13.01
CA SER A 146 30.52 -13.18 11.99
C SER A 146 31.49 -14.20 12.57
#